data_67879f6dc8cf459530c2863bdee190d7
#
_entry.id   67879f6dc8cf459530c2863bdee190d7
#
_cell.length_a   1.000
_cell.length_b   1.000
_cell.length_c   1.000
_cell.angle_alpha   90.00
_cell.angle_beta   90.00
_cell.angle_gamma   90.00
#
_symmetry.space_group_name_H-M   'P 1'
#
loop_
_entity.id
_entity.type
_entity.pdbx_description
1 polymer ?
#
loop_
_entity_poly.entity_id
_entity_poly.type
_entity_poly.pdbx_seq_one_letter_code
_entity_poly.pdbx_strand_id
1 'polypeptide(L)'
;MSKELENKLKELNIEDFIWVIYIGIIILSWYSNSLERKYFTKKDEKAKKQYREIMIGIFVVLLIVYFYFLYSSFQDIKELKPTDSDKKKKLVILSFLGSLFIVLSGIIFLYIAFTDENLNVELAFN
;
A
#
# COMPACT_ATOMS: atom_id res chain seq x y z
N MET A 1 17.00 -4.31 28.19
CA MET A 1 16.86 -3.89 26.78
C MET A 1 16.49 -2.41 26.76
N SER A 2 17.10 -1.62 25.93
CA SER A 2 16.78 -0.20 25.86
C SER A 2 15.38 0.01 25.26
N LYS A 3 14.73 1.12 25.64
CA LYS A 3 13.42 1.45 25.12
C LYS A 3 13.45 1.65 23.60
N GLU A 4 14.54 2.23 23.10
CA GLU A 4 14.75 2.42 21.66
C GLU A 4 14.78 1.09 20.91
N LEU A 5 15.48 0.09 21.45
CA LEU A 5 15.53 -1.24 20.88
C LEU A 5 14.16 -1.92 20.92
N GLU A 6 13.44 -1.79 22.05
CA GLU A 6 12.09 -2.34 22.18
C GLU A 6 11.15 -1.77 21.14
N ASN A 7 11.20 -0.45 20.91
CA ASN A 7 10.38 0.21 19.91
C ASN A 7 10.72 -0.28 18.50
N LYS A 8 12.00 -0.47 18.21
CA LYS A 8 12.45 -0.98 16.93
C LYS A 8 11.93 -2.40 16.69
N LEU A 9 11.97 -3.24 17.71
CA LEU A 9 11.47 -4.61 17.60
C LEU A 9 9.95 -4.63 17.37
N LYS A 10 9.20 -3.72 18.01
CA LYS A 10 7.76 -3.60 17.77
C LYS A 10 7.47 -3.19 16.34
N GLU A 11 8.24 -2.25 15.79
CA GLU A 11 8.10 -1.84 14.40
C GLU A 11 8.35 -3.01 13.46
N LEU A 12 9.38 -3.81 13.71
CA LEU A 12 9.69 -4.97 12.88
C LEU A 12 8.58 -6.02 12.95
N ASN A 13 7.96 -6.20 14.12
CA ASN A 13 6.83 -7.12 14.24
C ASN A 13 5.62 -6.65 13.45
N ILE A 14 5.35 -5.35 13.43
CA ILE A 14 4.29 -4.78 12.61
C ILE A 14 4.61 -4.97 11.12
N GLU A 15 5.86 -4.73 10.74
CA GLU A 15 6.30 -4.93 9.36
C GLU A 15 6.16 -6.39 8.92
N ASP A 16 6.46 -7.34 9.80
CA ASP A 16 6.26 -8.76 9.53
C ASP A 16 4.79 -9.06 9.25
N PHE A 17 3.90 -8.48 10.04
CA PHE A 17 2.46 -8.62 9.81
C PHE A 17 2.05 -8.01 8.47
N ILE A 18 2.62 -6.86 8.12
CA ILE A 18 2.36 -6.22 6.82
C ILE A 18 2.83 -7.11 5.67
N TRP A 19 3.97 -7.80 5.81
CA TRP A 19 4.42 -8.75 4.80
C TRP A 19 3.40 -9.87 4.57
N VAL A 20 2.79 -10.38 5.65
CA VAL A 20 1.72 -11.38 5.53
C VAL A 20 0.53 -10.81 4.76
N ILE A 21 0.16 -9.55 5.04
CA ILE A 21 -0.89 -8.86 4.28
C ILE A 21 -0.53 -8.78 2.80
N TYR A 22 0.71 -8.43 2.47
CA TYR A 22 1.15 -8.36 1.07
C TYR A 22 1.08 -9.71 0.37
N ILE A 23 1.44 -10.79 1.05
CA ILE A 23 1.32 -12.13 0.48
C ILE A 23 -0.15 -12.43 0.15
N GLY A 24 -1.06 -12.11 1.07
CA GLY A 24 -2.50 -12.25 0.82
C GLY A 24 -2.98 -11.43 -0.36
N ILE A 25 -2.50 -10.20 -0.48
CA ILE A 25 -2.83 -9.31 -1.60
C ILE A 25 -2.33 -9.90 -2.92
N ILE A 26 -1.12 -10.45 -2.94
CA ILE A 26 -0.56 -11.09 -4.14
C ILE A 26 -1.45 -12.24 -4.58
N ILE A 27 -1.87 -13.09 -3.66
CA ILE A 27 -2.74 -14.22 -3.96
C ILE A 27 -4.09 -13.73 -4.51
N LEU A 28 -4.70 -12.74 -3.85
CA LEU A 28 -5.97 -12.15 -4.30
C LEU A 28 -5.83 -11.50 -5.67
N SER A 29 -4.73 -10.81 -5.93
CA SER A 29 -4.49 -10.16 -7.21
C SER A 29 -4.38 -11.21 -8.33
N TRP A 30 -3.72 -12.31 -8.05
CA TRP A 30 -3.61 -13.41 -9.02
C TRP A 30 -4.99 -14.01 -9.30
N TYR A 31 -5.77 -14.26 -8.25
CA TYR A 31 -7.14 -14.75 -8.40
C TYR A 31 -7.99 -13.77 -9.20
N SER A 32 -7.85 -12.47 -8.92
CA SER A 32 -8.64 -11.44 -9.60
C SER A 32 -8.34 -11.36 -11.10
N ASN A 33 -7.12 -11.72 -11.53
CA ASN A 33 -6.82 -11.81 -12.96
C ASN A 33 -7.70 -12.84 -13.66
N SER A 34 -8.04 -13.95 -12.99
CA SER A 34 -8.93 -14.93 -13.58
C SER A 34 -10.35 -14.40 -13.76
N LEU A 35 -10.80 -13.55 -12.83
CA LEU A 35 -12.10 -12.90 -12.94
C LEU A 35 -12.12 -11.88 -14.08
N GLU A 36 -11.07 -11.08 -14.19
CA GLU A 36 -10.92 -10.12 -15.28
C GLU A 36 -10.90 -10.82 -16.63
N ARG A 37 -10.18 -11.96 -16.72
CA ARG A 37 -10.14 -12.76 -17.94
C ARG A 37 -11.52 -13.28 -18.31
N LYS A 38 -12.31 -13.74 -17.34
CA LYS A 38 -13.69 -14.19 -17.59
C LYS A 38 -14.55 -13.07 -18.14
N TYR A 39 -14.40 -11.87 -17.60
CA TYR A 39 -15.16 -10.73 -18.08
C TYR A 39 -14.83 -10.41 -19.55
N PHE A 40 -13.53 -10.34 -19.87
CA PHE A 40 -13.13 -9.96 -21.22
C PHE A 40 -13.37 -11.06 -22.26
N THR A 41 -13.27 -12.33 -21.90
CA THR A 41 -13.47 -13.43 -22.86
C THR A 41 -14.91 -13.90 -22.95
N LYS A 42 -15.65 -13.89 -21.85
CA LYS A 42 -17.01 -14.41 -21.78
C LYS A 42 -18.05 -13.35 -21.46
N LYS A 43 -17.63 -12.11 -21.29
CA LYS A 43 -18.48 -10.98 -20.91
C LYS A 43 -19.31 -11.28 -19.66
N ASP A 44 -18.68 -11.94 -18.69
CA ASP A 44 -19.32 -12.32 -17.43
C ASP A 44 -19.37 -11.11 -16.50
N GLU A 45 -20.55 -10.49 -16.40
CA GLU A 45 -20.74 -9.30 -15.57
C GLU A 45 -20.57 -9.57 -14.08
N LYS A 46 -20.87 -10.79 -13.65
CA LYS A 46 -20.68 -11.17 -12.25
C LYS A 46 -19.18 -11.22 -11.92
N ALA A 47 -18.36 -11.76 -12.82
CA ALA A 47 -16.91 -11.77 -12.64
C ALA A 47 -16.33 -10.35 -12.60
N LYS A 48 -16.83 -9.44 -13.43
CA LYS A 48 -16.43 -8.03 -13.39
C LYS A 48 -16.73 -7.40 -12.05
N LYS A 49 -17.93 -7.62 -11.53
CA LYS A 49 -18.32 -7.08 -10.22
C LYS A 49 -17.43 -7.61 -9.12
N GLN A 50 -17.17 -8.90 -9.10
CA GLN A 50 -16.27 -9.51 -8.10
C GLN A 50 -14.86 -8.95 -8.20
N TYR A 51 -14.34 -8.79 -9.42
CA TYR A 51 -13.03 -8.19 -9.64
C TYR A 51 -12.96 -6.79 -9.03
N ARG A 52 -13.95 -5.96 -9.32
CA ARG A 52 -13.98 -4.59 -8.81
C ARG A 52 -14.03 -4.55 -7.28
N GLU A 53 -14.84 -5.40 -6.67
CA GLU A 53 -14.93 -5.48 -5.21
C GLU A 53 -13.61 -5.89 -4.59
N ILE A 54 -12.91 -6.85 -5.19
CA ILE A 54 -11.60 -7.28 -4.70
C ILE A 54 -10.58 -6.16 -4.83
N MET A 55 -10.54 -5.46 -5.96
CA MET A 55 -9.59 -4.36 -6.16
C MET A 55 -9.84 -3.21 -5.19
N ILE A 56 -11.09 -2.84 -4.97
CA ILE A 56 -11.44 -1.81 -3.98
C ILE A 56 -10.94 -2.24 -2.60
N GLY A 57 -11.22 -3.49 -2.20
CA GLY A 57 -10.76 -4.02 -0.93
C GLY A 57 -9.25 -4.00 -0.78
N ILE A 58 -8.53 -4.40 -1.83
CA ILE A 58 -7.06 -4.40 -1.82
C ILE A 58 -6.54 -2.98 -1.63
N PHE A 59 -7.05 -1.99 -2.37
CA PHE A 59 -6.56 -0.62 -2.24
C PHE A 59 -6.94 0.02 -0.92
N VAL A 60 -8.08 -0.33 -0.33
CA VAL A 60 -8.41 0.13 1.02
C VAL A 60 -7.38 -0.40 2.02
N VAL A 61 -7.05 -1.68 1.97
CA VAL A 61 -6.05 -2.27 2.87
C VAL A 61 -4.68 -1.66 2.63
N LEU A 62 -4.28 -1.50 1.35
CA LEU A 62 -2.99 -0.89 1.01
C LEU A 62 -2.90 0.55 1.53
N LEU A 63 -3.97 1.32 1.43
CA LEU A 63 -3.97 2.70 1.95
C LEU A 63 -3.78 2.73 3.46
N ILE A 64 -4.39 1.80 4.19
CA ILE A 64 -4.17 1.71 5.63
C ILE A 64 -2.69 1.45 5.92
N VAL A 65 -2.08 0.53 5.20
CA VAL A 65 -0.65 0.23 5.34
C VAL A 65 0.22 1.43 4.96
N TYR A 66 -0.11 2.11 3.86
CA TYR A 66 0.65 3.27 3.39
C TYR A 66 0.56 4.44 4.38
N PHE A 67 -0.59 4.66 4.99
CA PHE A 67 -0.73 5.67 6.04
C PHE A 67 0.09 5.31 7.28
N TYR A 68 0.20 4.04 7.61
CA TYR A 68 1.08 3.63 8.69
C TYR A 68 2.53 4.02 8.39
N PHE A 69 3.03 3.73 7.18
CA PHE A 69 4.39 4.09 6.80
C PHE A 69 4.59 5.60 6.73
N LEU A 70 3.59 6.33 6.27
CA LEU A 70 3.65 7.80 6.26
C LEU A 70 3.78 8.33 7.68
N TYR A 71 2.97 7.82 8.61
CA TYR A 71 3.04 8.20 10.00
C TYR A 71 4.41 7.87 10.60
N SER A 72 4.90 6.67 10.35
CA SER A 72 6.20 6.23 10.86
C SER A 72 7.33 7.11 10.35
N SER A 73 7.35 7.45 9.06
CA SER A 73 8.39 8.31 8.50
C SER A 73 8.28 9.75 9.01
N PHE A 74 7.07 10.21 9.31
CA PHE A 74 6.88 11.53 9.93
C PHE A 74 7.44 11.55 11.36
N GLN A 75 7.23 10.48 12.13
CA GLN A 75 7.82 10.35 13.46
C GLN A 75 9.36 10.35 13.38
N ASP A 76 9.93 9.73 12.37
CA ASP A 76 11.38 9.75 12.18
C ASP A 76 11.90 11.18 11.97
N ILE A 77 11.15 12.03 11.27
CA ILE A 77 11.51 13.44 11.13
C ILE A 77 11.49 14.13 12.49
N LYS A 78 10.47 13.87 13.31
CA LYS A 78 10.36 14.48 14.64
C LYS A 78 11.49 14.07 15.57
N GLU A 79 12.02 12.87 15.38
CA GLU A 79 13.09 12.34 16.22
C GLU A 79 14.48 12.77 15.76
N LEU A 80 14.61 13.52 14.67
CA LEU A 80 15.89 14.06 14.23
C LEU A 80 16.48 15.00 15.28
N LYS A 81 17.78 14.82 15.54
CA LYS A 81 18.55 15.62 16.49
C LYS A 81 19.44 16.61 15.73
N PRO A 82 19.74 17.80 16.29
CA PRO A 82 20.66 18.72 15.65
C PRO A 82 22.04 18.12 15.40
N THR A 83 22.42 17.11 16.22
CA THR A 83 23.72 16.44 16.10
C THR A 83 23.74 15.35 15.01
N ASP A 84 22.58 15.01 14.45
CA ASP A 84 22.53 14.01 13.36
C ASP A 84 23.22 14.55 12.11
N SER A 85 23.81 13.64 11.32
CA SER A 85 24.52 14.03 10.10
C SER A 85 23.55 14.61 9.07
N ASP A 86 24.05 15.45 8.17
CA ASP A 86 23.26 15.99 7.08
C ASP A 86 22.73 14.88 6.18
N LYS A 87 23.51 13.83 5.97
CA LYS A 87 23.09 12.68 5.19
C LYS A 87 21.88 12.00 5.82
N LYS A 88 21.91 11.77 7.14
CA LYS A 88 20.78 11.16 7.85
C LYS A 88 19.53 12.01 7.74
N LYS A 89 19.65 13.33 7.97
CA LYS A 89 18.53 14.25 7.86
C LYS A 89 17.91 14.22 6.47
N LYS A 90 18.75 14.23 5.43
CA LYS A 90 18.29 14.17 4.05
C LYS A 90 17.54 12.86 3.75
N LEU A 91 18.10 11.73 4.18
CA LEU A 91 17.49 10.41 3.93
C LEU A 91 16.15 10.26 4.64
N VAL A 92 16.03 10.77 5.87
CA VAL A 92 14.78 10.74 6.62
C VAL A 92 13.71 11.56 5.90
N ILE A 93 14.05 12.75 5.42
CA ILE A 93 13.12 13.60 4.67
C ILE A 93 12.69 12.92 3.36
N LEU A 94 13.66 12.32 2.65
CA LEU A 94 13.36 11.60 1.40
C LEU A 94 12.44 10.41 1.65
N SER A 95 12.63 9.70 2.76
CA SER A 95 11.75 8.59 3.13
C SER A 95 10.32 9.07 3.35
N PHE A 96 10.16 10.22 4.01
CA PHE A 96 8.83 10.81 4.19
C PHE A 96 8.18 11.17 2.85
N LEU A 97 8.95 11.81 1.95
CA LEU A 97 8.44 12.16 0.63
C LEU A 97 8.02 10.92 -0.16
N GLY A 98 8.83 9.85 -0.12
CA GLY A 98 8.49 8.60 -0.77
C GLY A 98 7.19 8.01 -0.22
N SER A 99 7.04 8.01 1.11
CA SER A 99 5.82 7.52 1.76
C SER A 99 4.60 8.36 1.37
N LEU A 100 4.77 9.68 1.27
CA LEU A 100 3.69 10.56 0.84
C LEU A 100 3.26 10.26 -0.59
N PHE A 101 4.21 10.08 -1.52
CA PHE A 101 3.89 9.75 -2.90
C PHE A 101 3.16 8.42 -3.03
N ILE A 102 3.52 7.42 -2.22
CA ILE A 102 2.83 6.13 -2.24
C ILE A 102 1.37 6.30 -1.77
N VAL A 103 1.14 7.09 -0.72
CA VAL A 103 -0.23 7.36 -0.25
C VAL A 103 -1.04 8.05 -1.34
N LEU A 104 -0.46 9.06 -1.99
CA LEU A 104 -1.14 9.78 -3.07
C LEU A 104 -1.47 8.83 -4.23
N SER A 105 -0.53 7.96 -4.61
CA SER A 105 -0.77 6.93 -5.63
C SER A 105 -1.90 6.00 -5.25
N GLY A 106 -1.93 5.55 -4.00
CA GLY A 106 -2.98 4.67 -3.52
C GLY A 106 -4.36 5.31 -3.58
N ILE A 107 -4.45 6.59 -3.23
CA ILE A 107 -5.71 7.35 -3.31
C ILE A 107 -6.19 7.43 -4.77
N ILE A 108 -5.29 7.73 -5.69
CA ILE A 108 -5.62 7.83 -7.12
C ILE A 108 -6.11 6.48 -7.65
N PHE A 109 -5.40 5.39 -7.35
CA PHE A 109 -5.81 4.06 -7.82
C PHE A 109 -7.12 3.61 -7.19
N LEU A 110 -7.36 3.95 -5.92
CA LEU A 110 -8.65 3.64 -5.30
C LEU A 110 -9.78 4.39 -6.00
N TYR A 111 -9.56 5.66 -6.34
CA TYR A 111 -10.53 6.44 -7.10
C TYR A 111 -10.84 5.78 -8.44
N ILE A 112 -9.79 5.32 -9.15
CA ILE A 112 -9.98 4.63 -10.43
C ILE A 112 -10.79 3.35 -10.21
N ALA A 113 -10.48 2.57 -9.19
CA ALA A 113 -11.18 1.32 -8.89
C ALA A 113 -12.67 1.54 -8.64
N PHE A 114 -13.02 2.64 -7.96
CA PHE A 114 -14.43 3.00 -7.74
C PHE A 114 -15.14 3.50 -8.99
N THR A 115 -14.41 4.24 -9.83
CA THR A 115 -15.02 5.00 -10.94
C THR A 115 -15.05 4.20 -12.24
N ASP A 116 -14.04 3.36 -12.48
CA ASP A 116 -13.91 2.63 -13.75
C ASP A 116 -14.79 1.38 -13.74
N GLU A 117 -16.02 1.56 -14.22
CA GLU A 117 -17.01 0.48 -14.21
C GLU A 117 -16.75 -0.60 -15.26
N ASN A 118 -16.03 -0.27 -16.33
CA ASN A 118 -15.83 -1.17 -17.47
C ASN A 118 -14.40 -1.69 -17.60
N LEU A 119 -13.60 -1.53 -16.56
CA LEU A 119 -12.19 -1.99 -16.53
C LEU A 119 -11.39 -1.43 -17.72
N ASN A 120 -11.55 -0.12 -17.98
CA ASN A 120 -10.87 0.56 -19.08
C ASN A 120 -9.41 0.82 -18.82
N VAL A 121 -9.01 0.91 -17.55
CA VAL A 121 -7.67 1.30 -17.13
C VAL A 121 -7.11 0.23 -16.20
N GLU A 122 -5.84 -0.12 -16.43
CA GLU A 122 -5.15 -1.03 -15.52
C GLU A 122 -4.72 -0.31 -14.24
N LEU A 123 -4.85 -1.01 -13.12
CA LEU A 123 -4.31 -0.55 -11.86
C LEU A 123 -2.82 -0.91 -11.79
N ALA A 124 -2.08 -0.33 -10.82
CA ALA A 124 -0.62 -0.41 -10.80
C ALA A 124 -0.05 -1.83 -10.83
N PHE A 125 -0.79 -2.81 -10.34
CA PHE A 125 -0.33 -4.18 -10.31
C PHE A 125 -1.36 -5.16 -10.88
N ASN A 126 -2.33 -4.63 -11.60
CA ASN A 126 -3.37 -5.48 -12.18
C ASN A 126 -4.07 -4.77 -13.34
#